data_bd1d31e29d46c74fe9c553686a94bd80
#
_entry.id   bd1d31e29d46c74fe9c553686a94bd80
#
_cell.length_a   1.000
_cell.length_b   1.000
_cell.length_c   1.000
_cell.angle_alpha   90.00
_cell.angle_beta   90.00
_cell.angle_gamma   90.00
#
_symmetry.space_group_name_H-M   'P 1'
#
loop_
_entity.id
_entity.type
_entity.pdbx_description
1 polymer ?
#
loop_
_entity_poly.entity_id
_entity_poly.type
_entity_poly.pdbx_seq_one_letter_code
_entity_poly.pdbx_strand_id
1 'polypeptide(L)'
;HVTQRHLARAMEDQKRNAPLTWVGALGSILLAMASPQAGMAALTGTLAGTQQGMISFTRQNEEEADRIGIQVLQRSGFDPQAMPMFMGKLLDESRYSTRPPEMLLTHPLPESRLADARNRANQMRPVVVQSSADFYLAKARTLGMYTNGDNKLGTDLLNAWDKGNIRQQHAAQ
;
A
#
# COMPACT_ATOMS: atom_id res chain seq x y z
N HIS A 1 -0.13 -0.22 10.34
CA HIS A 1 -1.02 -1.40 10.53
C HIS A 1 -0.82 -2.05 11.90
N VAL A 2 0.41 -2.36 12.28
CA VAL A 2 0.72 -3.06 13.56
C VAL A 2 0.32 -2.20 14.75
N THR A 3 0.76 -0.95 14.81
CA THR A 3 0.47 -0.02 15.92
C THR A 3 -1.02 0.24 16.12
N GLN A 4 -1.81 0.19 15.05
CA GLN A 4 -3.27 0.40 15.07
C GLN A 4 -4.05 -0.92 15.20
N ARG A 5 -3.38 -2.06 15.36
CA ARG A 5 -3.98 -3.38 15.54
C ARG A 5 -5.02 -3.72 14.46
N HIS A 6 -4.77 -3.33 13.21
CA HIS A 6 -5.74 -3.50 12.11
C HIS A 6 -6.17 -4.96 11.93
N LEU A 7 -5.22 -5.91 12.03
CA LEU A 7 -5.54 -7.33 11.92
C LEU A 7 -6.46 -7.80 13.08
N ALA A 8 -6.18 -7.39 14.31
CA ALA A 8 -7.01 -7.77 15.45
C ALA A 8 -8.41 -7.19 15.32
N ARG A 9 -8.53 -5.92 14.91
CA ARG A 9 -9.83 -5.29 14.65
C ARG A 9 -10.60 -6.00 13.53
N ALA A 10 -9.91 -6.39 12.45
CA ALA A 10 -10.54 -7.16 11.37
C ALA A 10 -11.11 -8.49 11.85
N MET A 11 -10.38 -9.21 12.71
CA MET A 11 -10.86 -10.45 13.29
C MET A 11 -12.02 -10.26 14.26
N GLU A 12 -12.00 -9.19 15.04
CA GLU A 12 -13.09 -8.81 15.94
C GLU A 12 -14.37 -8.45 15.16
N ASP A 13 -14.24 -7.64 14.11
CA ASP A 13 -15.35 -7.26 13.24
C ASP A 13 -15.93 -8.46 12.50
N GLN A 14 -15.11 -9.38 12.04
CA GLN A 14 -15.56 -10.60 11.41
C GLN A 14 -16.40 -11.45 12.41
N LYS A 15 -15.94 -11.59 13.64
CA LYS A 15 -16.70 -12.31 14.69
C LYS A 15 -18.02 -11.63 15.02
N ARG A 16 -18.04 -10.30 15.10
CA ARG A 16 -19.26 -9.52 15.39
C ARG A 16 -20.27 -9.58 14.27
N ASN A 17 -19.82 -9.61 13.01
CA ASN A 17 -20.69 -9.59 11.82
C ASN A 17 -21.12 -11.01 11.38
N ALA A 18 -20.45 -12.06 11.84
CA ALA A 18 -20.79 -13.44 11.49
C ALA A 18 -22.27 -13.77 11.79
N PRO A 19 -22.87 -13.41 12.94
CA PRO A 19 -24.29 -13.69 13.19
C PRO A 19 -25.21 -12.98 12.18
N LEU A 20 -24.93 -11.75 11.80
CA LEU A 20 -25.72 -11.00 10.82
C LEU A 20 -25.65 -11.64 9.43
N THR A 21 -24.49 -12.12 9.04
CA THR A 21 -24.32 -12.83 7.76
C THR A 21 -25.13 -14.14 7.76
N TRP A 22 -25.12 -14.88 8.85
CA TRP A 22 -25.93 -16.10 8.99
C TRP A 22 -27.42 -15.81 8.98
N VAL A 23 -27.88 -14.78 9.68
CA VAL A 23 -29.29 -14.35 9.66
C VAL A 23 -29.72 -13.94 8.26
N GLY A 24 -28.87 -13.20 7.53
CA GLY A 24 -29.13 -12.82 6.13
C GLY A 24 -29.20 -14.05 5.20
N ALA A 25 -28.28 -14.99 5.35
CA ALA A 25 -28.28 -16.23 4.57
C ALA A 25 -29.51 -17.11 4.85
N LEU A 26 -29.84 -17.33 6.12
CA LEU A 26 -31.05 -18.09 6.52
C LEU A 26 -32.32 -17.39 6.06
N GLY A 27 -32.40 -16.08 6.20
CA GLY A 27 -33.53 -15.28 5.69
C GLY A 27 -33.69 -15.40 4.18
N SER A 28 -32.57 -15.43 3.43
CA SER A 28 -32.59 -15.63 1.98
C SER A 28 -33.12 -17.00 1.59
N ILE A 29 -32.79 -18.05 2.35
CA ILE A 29 -33.30 -19.40 2.11
C ILE A 29 -34.81 -19.46 2.37
N LEU A 30 -35.29 -18.86 3.46
CA LEU A 30 -36.73 -18.81 3.77
C LEU A 30 -37.51 -18.02 2.70
N LEU A 31 -36.96 -16.92 2.22
CA LEU A 31 -37.53 -16.16 1.12
C LEU A 31 -37.54 -16.96 -0.18
N ALA A 32 -36.52 -17.77 -0.46
CA ALA A 32 -36.45 -18.60 -1.64
C ALA A 32 -37.55 -19.71 -1.65
N MET A 33 -38.00 -20.16 -0.49
CA MET A 33 -39.14 -21.09 -0.36
C MET A 33 -40.47 -20.44 -0.76
N ALA A 34 -40.62 -19.15 -0.54
CA ALA A 34 -41.79 -18.36 -0.94
C ALA A 34 -41.69 -17.84 -2.38
N SER A 35 -40.50 -17.39 -2.77
CA SER A 35 -40.17 -16.90 -4.12
C SER A 35 -38.69 -17.10 -4.42
N PRO A 36 -38.33 -17.95 -5.39
CA PRO A 36 -36.93 -18.20 -5.75
C PRO A 36 -36.20 -16.92 -6.16
N GLN A 37 -36.85 -16.03 -6.88
CA GLN A 37 -36.25 -14.76 -7.32
C GLN A 37 -35.95 -13.83 -6.14
N ALA A 38 -36.86 -13.74 -5.15
CA ALA A 38 -36.67 -12.92 -3.96
C ALA A 38 -35.55 -13.50 -3.07
N GLY A 39 -35.47 -14.81 -2.93
CA GLY A 39 -34.41 -15.47 -2.20
C GLY A 39 -33.02 -15.26 -2.81
N MET A 40 -32.90 -15.37 -4.13
CA MET A 40 -31.65 -15.09 -4.84
C MET A 40 -31.23 -13.62 -4.74
N ALA A 41 -32.17 -12.70 -4.88
CA ALA A 41 -31.91 -11.26 -4.71
C ALA A 41 -31.43 -10.94 -3.29
N ALA A 42 -32.05 -11.51 -2.25
CA ALA A 42 -31.66 -11.32 -0.85
C ALA A 42 -30.26 -11.92 -0.56
N LEU A 43 -29.97 -13.10 -1.08
CA LEU A 43 -28.64 -13.73 -0.93
C LEU A 43 -27.56 -12.89 -1.61
N THR A 44 -27.79 -12.46 -2.84
CA THR A 44 -26.85 -11.59 -3.57
C THR A 44 -26.64 -10.27 -2.83
N GLY A 45 -27.70 -9.67 -2.31
CA GLY A 45 -27.61 -8.45 -1.50
C GLY A 45 -26.81 -8.63 -0.21
N THR A 46 -26.98 -9.75 0.47
CA THR A 46 -26.21 -10.09 1.69
C THR A 46 -24.72 -10.26 1.38
N LEU A 47 -24.37 -11.00 0.32
CA LEU A 47 -22.98 -11.21 -0.08
C LEU A 47 -22.33 -9.90 -0.56
N ALA A 48 -23.04 -9.11 -1.37
CA ALA A 48 -22.54 -7.82 -1.83
C ALA A 48 -22.33 -6.84 -0.67
N GLY A 49 -23.24 -6.80 0.30
CA GLY A 49 -23.14 -5.97 1.50
C GLY A 49 -21.94 -6.34 2.37
N THR A 50 -21.68 -7.63 2.58
CA THR A 50 -20.50 -8.07 3.35
C THR A 50 -19.20 -7.75 2.62
N GLN A 51 -19.14 -7.96 1.30
CA GLN A 51 -17.97 -7.62 0.50
C GLN A 51 -17.70 -6.11 0.50
N GLN A 52 -18.73 -5.29 0.35
CA GLN A 52 -18.60 -3.84 0.40
C GLN A 52 -18.13 -3.36 1.77
N GLY A 53 -18.60 -3.97 2.85
CA GLY A 53 -18.14 -3.71 4.21
C GLY A 53 -16.64 -3.98 4.38
N MET A 54 -16.15 -5.10 3.88
CA MET A 54 -14.72 -5.46 3.92
C MET A 54 -13.87 -4.47 3.12
N ILE A 55 -14.30 -4.07 1.93
CA ILE A 55 -13.59 -3.09 1.10
C ILE A 55 -13.51 -1.74 1.83
N SER A 56 -14.60 -1.27 2.40
CA SER A 56 -14.63 0.00 3.15
C SER A 56 -13.74 -0.04 4.38
N PHE A 57 -13.75 -1.14 5.12
CA PHE A 57 -12.88 -1.35 6.28
C PHE A 57 -11.39 -1.35 5.88
N THR A 58 -11.04 -2.01 4.78
CA THR A 58 -9.67 -2.03 4.28
C THR A 58 -9.21 -0.62 3.91
N ARG A 59 -10.01 0.16 3.19
CA ARG A 59 -9.69 1.54 2.82
C ARG A 59 -9.43 2.42 4.06
N GLN A 60 -10.29 2.34 5.06
CA GLN A 60 -10.14 3.10 6.31
C GLN A 60 -8.84 2.73 7.04
N ASN A 61 -8.50 1.44 7.08
CA ASN A 61 -7.27 0.96 7.70
C ASN A 61 -6.01 1.46 6.95
N GLU A 62 -6.07 1.50 5.61
CA GLU A 62 -4.97 2.05 4.80
C GLU A 62 -4.78 3.55 5.05
N GLU A 63 -5.88 4.32 5.05
CA GLU A 63 -5.83 5.75 5.36
C GLU A 63 -5.33 6.03 6.78
N GLU A 64 -5.74 5.24 7.77
CA GLU A 64 -5.23 5.35 9.14
C GLU A 64 -3.75 5.01 9.22
N ALA A 65 -3.31 3.95 8.51
CA ALA A 65 -1.91 3.55 8.43
C ALA A 65 -1.04 4.66 7.81
N ASP A 66 -1.52 5.30 6.74
CA ASP A 66 -0.84 6.41 6.09
C ASP A 66 -0.67 7.61 7.03
N ARG A 67 -1.75 8.00 7.72
CA ARG A 67 -1.72 9.12 8.66
C ARG A 67 -0.75 8.91 9.81
N ILE A 68 -0.73 7.72 10.36
CA ILE A 68 0.20 7.38 11.45
C ILE A 68 1.61 7.19 10.91
N GLY A 69 1.75 6.55 9.75
CA GLY A 69 3.04 6.31 9.10
C GLY A 69 3.82 7.58 8.81
N ILE A 70 3.17 8.61 8.27
CA ILE A 70 3.83 9.89 7.98
C ILE A 70 4.27 10.63 9.26
N GLN A 71 3.48 10.52 10.34
CA GLN A 71 3.88 11.07 11.65
C GLN A 71 5.07 10.33 12.25
N VAL A 72 5.12 9.01 12.07
CA VAL A 72 6.25 8.18 12.52
C VAL A 72 7.51 8.58 11.75
N LEU A 73 7.44 8.75 10.43
CA LEU A 73 8.57 9.25 9.62
C LEU A 73 9.12 10.56 10.19
N GLN A 74 8.25 11.55 10.40
CA GLN A 74 8.66 12.86 10.92
C GLN A 74 9.29 12.76 12.31
N ARG A 75 8.68 12.02 13.25
CA ARG A 75 9.18 11.84 14.62
C ARG A 75 10.51 11.10 14.67
N SER A 76 10.76 10.24 13.70
CA SER A 76 12.00 9.48 13.57
C SER A 76 13.10 10.25 12.83
N GLY A 77 12.87 11.53 12.49
CA GLY A 77 13.84 12.38 11.80
C GLY A 77 13.98 12.10 10.30
N PHE A 78 13.02 11.35 9.72
CA PHE A 78 12.97 11.15 8.28
C PHE A 78 12.12 12.21 7.60
N ASP A 79 12.38 12.46 6.30
CA ASP A 79 11.62 13.40 5.52
C ASP A 79 10.19 12.87 5.25
N PRO A 80 9.13 13.58 5.71
CA PRO A 80 7.75 13.20 5.42
C PRO A 80 7.43 13.13 3.93
N GLN A 81 8.12 13.87 3.08
CA GLN A 81 7.95 13.85 1.62
C GLN A 81 8.34 12.50 1.00
N ALA A 82 9.14 11.70 1.69
CA ALA A 82 9.51 10.36 1.21
C ALA A 82 8.28 9.44 1.01
N MET A 83 7.24 9.60 1.84
CA MET A 83 6.03 8.78 1.74
C MET A 83 5.25 9.05 0.43
N PRO A 84 4.80 10.28 0.11
CA PRO A 84 4.11 10.53 -1.15
C PRO A 84 5.01 10.31 -2.38
N MET A 85 6.32 10.51 -2.28
CA MET A 85 7.26 10.19 -3.35
C MET A 85 7.28 8.67 -3.64
N PHE A 86 7.31 7.84 -2.61
CA PHE A 86 7.27 6.39 -2.75
C PHE A 86 5.92 5.92 -3.32
N MET A 87 4.80 6.45 -2.81
CA MET A 87 3.47 6.16 -3.32
C MET A 87 3.33 6.53 -4.81
N GLY A 88 3.86 7.70 -5.21
CA GLY A 88 3.87 8.11 -6.61
C GLY A 88 4.59 7.12 -7.51
N LYS A 89 5.78 6.64 -7.09
CA LYS A 89 6.53 5.62 -7.84
C LYS A 89 5.76 4.31 -7.97
N LEU A 90 5.08 3.86 -6.92
CA LEU A 90 4.26 2.65 -6.97
C LEU A 90 3.09 2.79 -7.95
N LEU A 91 2.43 3.96 -7.95
CA LEU A 91 1.35 4.23 -8.91
C LEU A 91 1.86 4.27 -10.35
N ASP A 92 2.98 4.94 -10.60
CA ASP A 92 3.58 4.99 -11.92
C ASP A 92 3.98 3.59 -12.41
N GLU A 93 4.62 2.79 -11.55
CA GLU A 93 4.95 1.40 -11.88
C GLU A 93 3.70 0.57 -12.20
N SER A 94 2.61 0.76 -11.45
CA SER A 94 1.35 0.05 -11.69
C SER A 94 0.68 0.41 -13.01
N ARG A 95 0.90 1.64 -13.51
CA ARG A 95 0.33 2.11 -14.79
C ARG A 95 1.06 1.55 -16.01
N TYR A 96 2.36 1.35 -15.89
CA TYR A 96 3.21 0.94 -17.01
C TYR A 96 3.58 -0.54 -16.98
N SER A 97 3.27 -1.25 -15.90
CA SER A 97 3.54 -2.67 -15.74
C SER A 97 2.32 -3.51 -16.13
N THR A 98 2.56 -4.60 -16.85
CA THR A 98 1.53 -5.62 -17.13
C THR A 98 1.09 -6.36 -15.86
N ARG A 99 1.92 -6.31 -14.80
CA ARG A 99 1.60 -6.85 -13.47
C ARG A 99 1.86 -5.78 -12.43
N PRO A 100 0.82 -5.26 -11.76
CA PRO A 100 1.03 -4.30 -10.68
C PRO A 100 1.87 -4.93 -9.56
N PRO A 101 2.64 -4.13 -8.81
CA PRO A 101 3.36 -4.62 -7.64
C PRO A 101 2.43 -5.40 -6.70
N GLU A 102 2.87 -6.57 -6.24
CA GLU A 102 2.06 -7.48 -5.41
C GLU A 102 1.49 -6.79 -4.17
N MET A 103 2.24 -5.85 -3.60
CA MET A 103 1.79 -5.03 -2.49
C MET A 103 0.49 -4.28 -2.79
N LEU A 104 0.26 -3.83 -4.02
CA LEU A 104 -0.96 -3.10 -4.39
C LEU A 104 -2.20 -3.99 -4.52
N LEU A 105 -2.04 -5.31 -4.61
CA LEU A 105 -3.15 -6.26 -4.60
C LEU A 105 -3.81 -6.34 -3.21
N THR A 106 -3.00 -6.24 -2.16
CA THR A 106 -3.47 -6.31 -0.76
C THR A 106 -3.63 -4.94 -0.11
N HIS A 107 -2.90 -3.93 -0.60
CA HIS A 107 -2.89 -2.54 -0.12
C HIS A 107 -3.22 -1.59 -1.27
N PRO A 108 -4.49 -1.48 -1.67
CA PRO A 108 -4.88 -0.62 -2.79
C PRO A 108 -4.43 0.83 -2.57
N LEU A 109 -3.82 1.40 -3.58
CA LEU A 109 -3.33 2.78 -3.56
C LEU A 109 -4.10 3.64 -4.58
N PRO A 110 -5.31 4.09 -4.26
CA PRO A 110 -6.01 5.06 -5.09
C PRO A 110 -5.32 6.43 -5.05
N GLU A 111 -5.51 7.24 -6.07
CA GLU A 111 -4.92 8.58 -6.16
C GLU A 111 -5.29 9.49 -4.98
N SER A 112 -6.44 9.25 -4.36
CA SER A 112 -6.89 9.97 -3.17
C SER A 112 -5.94 9.79 -1.98
N ARG A 113 -5.39 8.59 -1.76
CA ARG A 113 -4.39 8.34 -0.71
C ARG A 113 -3.09 9.10 -0.97
N LEU A 114 -2.62 9.09 -2.22
CA LEU A 114 -1.45 9.87 -2.62
C LEU A 114 -1.68 11.38 -2.42
N ALA A 115 -2.86 11.88 -2.77
CA ALA A 115 -3.22 13.29 -2.58
C ALA A 115 -3.24 13.67 -1.08
N ASP A 116 -3.85 12.84 -0.21
CA ASP A 116 -3.86 13.06 1.24
C ASP A 116 -2.44 13.02 1.83
N ALA A 117 -1.61 12.06 1.42
CA ALA A 117 -0.22 11.97 1.85
C ALA A 117 0.59 13.22 1.45
N ARG A 118 0.44 13.70 0.21
CA ARG A 118 1.07 14.96 -0.25
C ARG A 118 0.61 16.17 0.56
N ASN A 119 -0.69 16.29 0.78
CA ASN A 119 -1.25 17.41 1.56
C ASN A 119 -0.70 17.42 2.99
N ARG A 120 -0.61 16.27 3.64
CA ARG A 120 -0.04 16.15 4.99
C ARG A 120 1.45 16.43 5.02
N ALA A 121 2.21 15.88 4.07
CA ALA A 121 3.65 16.11 3.98
C ALA A 121 3.97 17.60 3.79
N ASN A 122 3.18 18.31 2.97
CA ASN A 122 3.36 19.74 2.73
C ASN A 122 3.10 20.61 3.97
N GLN A 123 2.35 20.12 4.95
CA GLN A 123 2.08 20.81 6.22
C GLN A 123 3.16 20.51 7.28
N MET A 124 4.04 19.56 7.02
CA MET A 124 5.10 19.15 7.93
C MET A 124 6.41 19.88 7.59
N ARG A 125 7.29 20.00 8.59
CA ARG A 125 8.61 20.60 8.38
C ARG A 125 9.44 19.66 7.49
N PRO A 126 10.07 20.18 6.44
CA PRO A 126 10.99 19.39 5.63
C PRO A 126 12.20 18.98 6.46
N VAL A 127 12.67 17.76 6.25
CA VAL A 127 13.85 17.21 6.92
C VAL A 127 14.85 16.81 5.84
N VAL A 128 16.07 17.34 5.94
CA VAL A 128 17.16 16.92 5.06
C VAL A 128 17.84 15.72 5.69
N VAL A 129 17.63 14.54 5.11
CA VAL A 129 18.25 13.29 5.55
C VAL A 129 19.44 13.00 4.63
N GLN A 130 20.63 12.87 5.21
CA GLN A 130 21.78 12.32 4.50
C GLN A 130 21.79 10.80 4.65
N SER A 131 21.74 10.10 3.53
CA SER A 131 21.86 8.64 3.53
C SER A 131 23.30 8.25 3.85
N SER A 132 23.47 7.19 4.65
CA SER A 132 24.80 6.66 4.98
C SER A 132 25.46 5.96 3.80
N ALA A 133 26.78 5.78 3.84
CA ALA A 133 27.50 4.95 2.87
C ALA A 133 26.93 3.52 2.83
N ASP A 134 26.62 2.95 4.00
CA ASP A 134 26.05 1.60 4.10
C ASP A 134 24.71 1.46 3.37
N PHE A 135 23.88 2.52 3.39
CA PHE A 135 22.64 2.53 2.61
C PHE A 135 22.92 2.43 1.10
N TYR A 136 23.90 3.19 0.60
CA TYR A 136 24.23 3.16 -0.82
C TYR A 136 24.85 1.81 -1.23
N LEU A 137 25.71 1.24 -0.40
CA LEU A 137 26.28 -0.08 -0.62
C LEU A 137 25.22 -1.18 -0.64
N ALA A 138 24.30 -1.16 0.34
CA ALA A 138 23.19 -2.11 0.38
C ALA A 138 22.27 -1.96 -0.85
N LYS A 139 21.98 -0.73 -1.25
CA LYS A 139 21.19 -0.44 -2.45
C LYS A 139 21.87 -0.96 -3.72
N ALA A 140 23.17 -0.70 -3.88
CA ALA A 140 23.94 -1.17 -5.03
C ALA A 140 23.97 -2.69 -5.09
N ARG A 141 24.20 -3.37 -3.95
CA ARG A 141 24.16 -4.83 -3.85
C ARG A 141 22.79 -5.38 -4.25
N THR A 142 21.71 -4.80 -3.75
CA THR A 142 20.35 -5.21 -4.09
C THR A 142 20.10 -5.08 -5.59
N LEU A 143 20.44 -3.93 -6.17
CA LEU A 143 20.32 -3.73 -7.62
C LEU A 143 21.13 -4.77 -8.41
N GLY A 144 22.38 -5.05 -8.03
CA GLY A 144 23.22 -6.03 -8.70
C GLY A 144 22.70 -7.47 -8.59
N MET A 145 22.03 -7.82 -7.48
CA MET A 145 21.44 -9.16 -7.29
C MET A 145 20.17 -9.40 -8.09
N TYR A 146 19.36 -8.36 -8.29
CA TYR A 146 18.03 -8.48 -8.92
C TYR A 146 17.98 -8.03 -10.38
N THR A 147 19.03 -7.39 -10.89
CA THR A 147 19.16 -7.11 -12.32
C THR A 147 19.86 -8.30 -12.98
N ASN A 148 19.10 -9.13 -13.66
CA ASN A 148 19.55 -10.36 -14.34
C ASN A 148 20.67 -10.10 -15.38
N GLY A 149 21.88 -9.78 -14.92
CA GLY A 149 23.04 -9.65 -15.80
C GLY A 149 22.95 -8.56 -16.89
N ASP A 150 22.02 -7.62 -16.75
CA ASP A 150 21.90 -6.50 -17.68
C ASP A 150 23.09 -5.55 -17.48
N ASN A 151 24.10 -5.71 -18.36
CA ASN A 151 25.31 -4.87 -18.40
C ASN A 151 25.00 -3.37 -18.51
N LYS A 152 23.78 -3.01 -18.92
CA LYS A 152 23.34 -1.64 -19.04
C LYS A 152 23.31 -0.91 -17.69
N LEU A 153 22.83 -1.59 -16.63
CA LEU A 153 22.82 -0.96 -15.31
C LEU A 153 24.22 -0.65 -14.80
N GLY A 154 25.16 -1.59 -14.97
CA GLY A 154 26.57 -1.39 -14.62
C GLY A 154 27.18 -0.21 -15.39
N THR A 155 26.91 -0.14 -16.69
CA THR A 155 27.38 0.97 -17.55
C THR A 155 26.75 2.30 -17.16
N ASP A 156 25.46 2.33 -16.83
CA ASP A 156 24.78 3.54 -16.40
C ASP A 156 25.30 4.04 -15.05
N LEU A 157 25.61 3.15 -14.11
CA LEU A 157 26.22 3.48 -12.82
C LEU A 157 27.65 4.03 -13.01
N LEU A 158 28.47 3.44 -13.87
CA LEU A 158 29.80 3.93 -14.19
C LEU A 158 29.75 5.29 -14.87
N ASN A 159 28.85 5.50 -15.82
CA ASN A 159 28.65 6.78 -16.48
C ASN A 159 28.20 7.88 -15.49
N ALA A 160 27.38 7.48 -14.50
CA ALA A 160 26.96 8.39 -13.44
C ALA A 160 28.10 8.75 -12.47
N TRP A 161 29.03 7.81 -12.22
CA TRP A 161 30.26 8.04 -11.49
C TRP A 161 31.12 9.09 -12.18
N ASP A 162 31.38 8.94 -13.47
CA ASP A 162 32.21 9.87 -14.27
C ASP A 162 31.62 11.28 -14.30
N LYS A 163 30.30 11.41 -14.25
CA LYS A 163 29.63 12.71 -14.20
C LYS A 163 29.67 13.42 -12.84
N GLY A 164 30.34 12.84 -11.85
CA GLY A 164 30.57 13.48 -10.55
C GLY A 164 29.34 13.54 -9.64
N ASN A 165 28.29 12.77 -9.91
CA ASN A 165 27.13 12.67 -9.05
C ASN A 165 27.44 11.81 -7.81
N ILE A 166 27.80 12.47 -6.69
CA ILE A 166 28.21 11.82 -5.44
C ILE A 166 27.23 10.73 -4.97
N ARG A 167 25.92 10.94 -5.12
CA ARG A 167 24.91 9.95 -4.71
C ARG A 167 24.93 8.68 -5.58
N GLN A 168 25.28 8.82 -6.84
CA GLN A 168 25.42 7.72 -7.77
C GLN A 168 26.81 7.08 -7.68
N GLN A 169 27.83 7.86 -7.32
CA GLN A 169 29.17 7.36 -7.05
C GLN A 169 29.20 6.33 -5.92
N HIS A 170 28.49 6.57 -4.82
CA HIS A 170 28.37 5.60 -3.73
C HIS A 170 27.56 4.34 -4.11
N ALA A 171 26.73 4.40 -5.14
CA ALA A 171 25.97 3.26 -5.61
C ALA A 171 26.77 2.40 -6.62
N ALA A 172 27.84 2.95 -7.20
CA ALA A 172 28.72 2.26 -8.16
C ALA A 172 29.88 1.50 -7.50
N GLN A 173 30.25 1.84 -6.26
CA GLN A 173 31.20 1.10 -5.44
C GLN A 173 30.66 -0.23 -4.95
#